data_e70fe37bfb88d30e14f57800aa822f0d
#
_entry.id   e70fe37bfb88d30e14f57800aa822f0d
#
_cell.length_a   1.000
_cell.length_b   1.000
_cell.length_c   1.000
_cell.angle_alpha   90.00
_cell.angle_beta   90.00
_cell.angle_gamma   90.00
#
_symmetry.space_group_name_H-M   'P 1'
#
loop_
_entity.id
_entity.type
_entity.pdbx_description
1 polymer ?
#
loop_
_entity_poly.entity_id
_entity_poly.type
_entity_poly.pdbx_seq_one_letter_code
_entity_poly.pdbx_strand_id
1 'polypeptide(L)'
;MNNIKRFLLFLLLLFLMPIIIGQLPFPNNEHLSVQVPNEQQLVYASSNLVMPSKRVLLAFTHSHEAYRPIVEAKSGKKQVDSHNKINIFSLRQMLEEYFSFQGIEAESIDVDLAAENQAQGRSHSQAYKTARTFIADKIAMDQYDLVIDFHRDSARKKTTTLTEGGVSYAKVAFVVGLEHPMHTWNLSYAEQLSQLMNELVPGISRGVIKKEGERVDGIYNQDLSKEMLLIELGGIDNTEEELTRTSAVLTEAISKLLDSQ
;
A
#
# COMPACT_ATOMS: atom_id res chain seq x y z
N MET A 1 16.16 60.52 6.03
CA MET A 1 15.34 59.53 6.73
C MET A 1 16.22 58.29 6.95
N ASN A 2 16.55 57.96 8.21
CA ASN A 2 17.48 56.88 8.56
C ASN A 2 16.96 55.53 8.05
N ASN A 3 17.86 54.65 7.65
CA ASN A 3 17.51 53.31 7.12
C ASN A 3 16.56 52.54 8.03
N ILE A 4 16.65 52.70 9.33
CA ILE A 4 15.74 52.14 10.34
C ILE A 4 14.30 52.63 10.15
N LYS A 5 14.09 53.94 9.91
CA LYS A 5 12.75 54.50 9.68
C LYS A 5 12.12 53.98 8.37
N ARG A 6 12.94 53.75 7.33
CA ARG A 6 12.48 53.14 6.06
C ARG A 6 12.08 51.69 6.28
N PHE A 7 12.87 50.92 7.03
CA PHE A 7 12.59 49.53 7.35
C PHE A 7 11.30 49.38 8.19
N LEU A 8 11.13 50.25 9.22
CA LEU A 8 9.90 50.22 10.04
C LEU A 8 8.65 50.63 9.24
N LEU A 9 8.79 51.61 8.32
CA LEU A 9 7.69 51.98 7.42
C LEU A 9 7.33 50.84 6.47
N PHE A 10 8.32 50.09 5.93
CA PHE A 10 8.11 48.92 5.08
C PHE A 10 7.39 47.80 5.84
N LEU A 11 7.78 47.50 7.08
CA LEU A 11 7.09 46.56 7.96
C LEU A 11 5.65 46.96 8.24
N LEU A 12 5.40 48.24 8.54
CA LEU A 12 4.06 48.75 8.79
C LEU A 12 3.16 48.61 7.55
N LEU A 13 3.70 48.94 6.36
CA LEU A 13 2.97 48.75 5.09
C LEU A 13 2.66 47.29 4.81
N LEU A 14 3.57 46.37 5.10
CA LEU A 14 3.38 44.91 4.95
C LEU A 14 2.27 44.40 5.87
N PHE A 15 2.17 44.91 7.10
CA PHE A 15 1.14 44.58 8.05
C PHE A 15 -0.24 45.15 7.68
N LEU A 16 -0.28 46.34 7.07
CA LEU A 16 -1.50 46.97 6.63
C LEU A 16 -2.03 46.48 5.28
N MET A 17 -1.16 45.82 4.50
CA MET A 17 -1.50 45.35 3.13
C MET A 17 -2.75 44.44 3.09
N PRO A 18 -2.95 43.45 4.00
CA PRO A 18 -4.16 42.62 4.01
C PRO A 18 -5.44 43.45 4.28
N ILE A 19 -5.34 44.46 5.12
CA ILE A 19 -6.47 45.33 5.48
C ILE A 19 -6.86 46.24 4.32
N ILE A 20 -5.86 46.77 3.58
CA ILE A 20 -6.06 47.64 2.42
C ILE A 20 -6.64 46.85 1.26
N ILE A 21 -6.12 45.62 1.00
CA ILE A 21 -6.61 44.74 -0.07
C ILE A 21 -8.06 44.33 0.18
N GLY A 22 -8.42 44.05 1.45
CA GLY A 22 -9.80 43.71 1.83
C GLY A 22 -10.83 44.83 1.67
N GLN A 23 -10.39 46.11 1.51
CA GLN A 23 -11.27 47.27 1.36
C GLN A 23 -11.30 47.86 -0.05
N LEU A 24 -10.50 47.35 -0.98
CA LEU A 24 -10.57 47.79 -2.37
C LEU A 24 -11.83 47.24 -3.06
N PRO A 25 -12.63 48.08 -3.76
CA PRO A 25 -13.75 47.59 -4.54
C PRO A 25 -13.18 46.85 -5.78
N PHE A 26 -13.10 45.54 -5.70
CA PHE A 26 -12.84 44.74 -6.89
C PHE A 26 -14.10 44.75 -7.77
N PRO A 27 -13.99 44.92 -9.09
CA PRO A 27 -15.10 45.10 -9.99
C PRO A 27 -15.98 43.83 -10.23
N ASN A 28 -15.95 42.86 -9.35
CA ASN A 28 -16.81 41.65 -9.35
C ASN A 28 -17.22 41.17 -7.95
N ASN A 29 -17.28 42.09 -6.96
CA ASN A 29 -17.99 41.82 -5.71
C ASN A 29 -19.50 42.05 -5.85
N GLU A 30 -20.10 41.47 -6.90
CA GLU A 30 -21.50 41.10 -6.78
C GLU A 30 -21.53 40.00 -5.70
N HIS A 31 -22.31 40.23 -4.66
CA HIS A 31 -22.59 39.28 -3.59
C HIS A 31 -23.03 37.96 -4.23
N LEU A 32 -22.08 37.07 -4.48
CA LEU A 32 -22.36 35.65 -4.54
C LEU A 32 -22.89 35.33 -3.12
N SER A 33 -24.21 35.40 -2.99
CA SER A 33 -24.89 34.76 -1.88
C SER A 33 -24.58 33.29 -2.02
N VAL A 34 -23.49 32.86 -1.40
CA VAL A 34 -23.24 31.45 -1.15
C VAL A 34 -24.43 31.03 -0.29
N GLN A 35 -25.45 30.46 -0.92
CA GLN A 35 -26.47 29.75 -0.16
C GLN A 35 -25.71 28.59 0.53
N VAL A 36 -25.40 28.81 1.80
CA VAL A 36 -24.92 27.73 2.66
C VAL A 36 -26.05 26.70 2.68
N PRO A 37 -25.87 25.49 2.14
CA PRO A 37 -26.90 24.47 2.20
C PRO A 37 -27.30 24.29 3.66
N ASN A 38 -28.60 24.18 3.96
CA ASN A 38 -28.99 23.89 5.33
C ASN A 38 -28.44 22.53 5.75
N GLU A 39 -28.33 22.27 7.05
CA GLU A 39 -27.76 21.01 7.57
C GLU A 39 -28.41 19.75 6.94
N GLN A 40 -29.69 19.82 6.61
CA GLN A 40 -30.40 18.72 5.93
C GLN A 40 -29.90 18.52 4.49
N GLN A 41 -29.58 19.59 3.74
CA GLN A 41 -29.00 19.47 2.39
C GLN A 41 -27.57 18.98 2.43
N LEU A 42 -26.78 19.33 3.44
CA LEU A 42 -25.44 18.80 3.65
C LEU A 42 -25.46 17.32 4.01
N VAL A 43 -26.41 16.89 4.86
CA VAL A 43 -26.62 15.47 5.18
C VAL A 43 -27.09 14.68 3.94
N TYR A 44 -27.99 15.25 3.13
CA TYR A 44 -28.43 14.61 1.88
C TYR A 44 -27.31 14.54 0.84
N ALA A 45 -26.49 15.57 0.70
CA ALA A 45 -25.35 15.58 -0.20
C ALA A 45 -24.26 14.60 0.25
N SER A 46 -24.04 14.50 1.56
CA SER A 46 -23.07 13.53 2.11
C SER A 46 -23.58 12.08 2.05
N SER A 47 -24.90 11.85 2.21
CA SER A 47 -25.47 10.50 2.09
C SER A 47 -25.54 9.98 0.66
N ASN A 48 -25.56 10.87 -0.35
CA ASN A 48 -25.58 10.47 -1.77
C ASN A 48 -24.19 10.34 -2.41
N LEU A 49 -23.11 10.62 -1.66
CA LEU A 49 -21.73 10.52 -2.14
C LEU A 49 -20.92 9.42 -1.46
N VAL A 50 -21.53 8.56 -0.67
CA VAL A 50 -20.83 7.35 -0.23
C VAL A 50 -20.85 6.38 -1.42
N MET A 51 -19.93 6.62 -2.37
CA MET A 51 -19.49 5.53 -3.24
C MET A 51 -19.03 4.42 -2.30
N PRO A 52 -19.47 3.16 -2.50
CA PRO A 52 -18.93 2.07 -1.69
C PRO A 52 -17.41 2.13 -1.83
N SER A 53 -16.72 2.38 -0.71
CA SER A 53 -15.26 2.39 -0.69
C SER A 53 -14.79 1.02 -1.14
N LYS A 54 -13.83 0.98 -2.07
CA LYS A 54 -13.17 -0.26 -2.45
C LYS A 54 -12.53 -0.88 -1.20
N ARG A 55 -12.65 -2.19 -1.03
CA ARG A 55 -12.16 -2.91 0.15
C ARG A 55 -11.07 -3.89 -0.22
N VAL A 56 -9.97 -3.86 0.51
CA VAL A 56 -8.80 -4.72 0.29
C VAL A 56 -8.47 -5.49 1.56
N LEU A 57 -8.35 -6.82 1.46
CA LEU A 57 -7.89 -7.67 2.55
C LEU A 57 -6.38 -7.89 2.43
N LEU A 58 -5.64 -7.65 3.51
CA LEU A 58 -4.20 -7.87 3.60
C LEU A 58 -3.90 -9.11 4.46
N ALA A 59 -3.18 -10.05 3.89
CA ALA A 59 -2.66 -11.23 4.55
C ALA A 59 -1.12 -11.23 4.53
N PHE A 60 -0.52 -12.00 5.44
CA PHE A 60 0.93 -12.13 5.61
C PHE A 60 1.25 -13.58 5.98
N THR A 61 1.12 -14.48 5.02
CA THR A 61 1.28 -15.94 5.27
C THR A 61 2.62 -16.26 5.94
N HIS A 62 3.69 -15.64 5.51
CA HIS A 62 5.01 -15.73 6.13
C HIS A 62 5.32 -14.48 6.97
N SER A 63 4.48 -14.17 7.97
CA SER A 63 4.50 -12.94 8.76
C SER A 63 5.87 -12.60 9.39
N HIS A 64 6.73 -13.59 9.66
CA HIS A 64 8.06 -13.37 10.22
C HIS A 64 9.16 -13.08 9.20
N GLU A 65 8.88 -13.04 7.89
CA GLU A 65 9.87 -12.61 6.90
C GLU A 65 10.39 -11.21 7.22
N ALA A 66 11.71 -11.06 7.30
CA ALA A 66 12.33 -9.83 7.78
C ALA A 66 13.28 -9.23 6.75
N TYR A 67 13.40 -7.91 6.80
CA TYR A 67 14.36 -7.14 6.01
C TYR A 67 15.60 -6.87 6.85
N ARG A 68 16.75 -7.36 6.43
CA ARG A 68 18.01 -7.27 7.18
C ARG A 68 18.37 -5.86 7.62
N PRO A 69 18.31 -4.81 6.75
CA PRO A 69 18.63 -3.46 7.16
C PRO A 69 17.70 -2.91 8.24
N ILE A 70 16.41 -3.28 8.20
CA ILE A 70 15.42 -2.82 9.18
C ILE A 70 15.66 -3.49 10.52
N VAL A 71 15.95 -4.81 10.53
CA VAL A 71 16.27 -5.52 11.76
C VAL A 71 17.57 -4.98 12.36
N GLU A 72 18.60 -4.75 11.55
CA GLU A 72 19.87 -4.19 12.03
C GLU A 72 19.67 -2.79 12.63
N ALA A 73 18.94 -1.91 11.98
CA ALA A 73 18.67 -0.56 12.46
C ALA A 73 17.88 -0.54 13.79
N LYS A 74 16.86 -1.41 13.92
CA LYS A 74 15.95 -1.42 15.09
C LYS A 74 16.43 -2.29 16.26
N SER A 75 17.30 -3.29 16.02
CA SER A 75 17.74 -4.24 17.06
C SER A 75 19.24 -4.42 17.18
N GLY A 76 20.04 -3.89 16.27
CA GLY A 76 21.48 -4.11 16.19
C GLY A 76 21.87 -5.50 15.66
N LYS A 77 20.93 -6.40 15.42
CA LYS A 77 21.21 -7.77 14.94
C LYS A 77 21.41 -7.79 13.43
N LYS A 78 22.53 -8.35 12.98
CA LYS A 78 22.89 -8.44 11.56
C LYS A 78 22.47 -9.76 10.93
N GLN A 79 22.22 -9.73 9.61
CA GLN A 79 21.96 -10.93 8.80
C GLN A 79 20.77 -11.77 9.30
N VAL A 80 19.71 -11.11 9.79
CA VAL A 80 18.50 -11.76 10.29
C VAL A 80 17.43 -11.74 9.21
N ASP A 81 17.03 -12.92 8.75
CA ASP A 81 16.09 -13.13 7.64
C ASP A 81 14.67 -13.37 8.12
N SER A 82 14.50 -13.72 9.40
CA SER A 82 13.21 -13.94 10.05
C SER A 82 13.25 -13.35 11.46
N HIS A 83 12.22 -12.61 11.83
CA HIS A 83 12.13 -11.97 13.13
C HIS A 83 10.68 -11.84 13.58
N ASN A 84 10.38 -12.19 14.83
CA ASN A 84 9.00 -12.25 15.35
C ASN A 84 8.33 -10.89 15.62
N LYS A 85 9.05 -9.76 15.50
CA LYS A 85 8.50 -8.41 15.74
C LYS A 85 8.89 -7.39 14.68
N ILE A 86 10.04 -7.55 14.03
CA ILE A 86 10.58 -6.63 13.02
C ILE A 86 10.58 -7.39 11.70
N ASN A 87 9.45 -7.35 11.00
CA ASN A 87 9.16 -8.23 9.87
C ASN A 87 8.15 -7.58 8.93
N ILE A 88 7.75 -8.28 7.87
CA ILE A 88 6.76 -7.78 6.90
C ILE A 88 5.40 -7.51 7.53
N PHE A 89 4.95 -8.32 8.49
CA PHE A 89 3.68 -8.11 9.20
C PHE A 89 3.67 -6.79 9.99
N SER A 90 4.84 -6.31 10.44
CA SER A 90 4.95 -5.00 11.10
C SER A 90 4.69 -3.81 10.16
N LEU A 91 4.64 -4.02 8.84
CA LEU A 91 4.32 -2.98 7.85
C LEU A 91 2.81 -2.79 7.63
N ARG A 92 1.96 -3.63 8.21
CA ARG A 92 0.50 -3.63 7.94
C ARG A 92 -0.16 -2.26 8.15
N GLN A 93 0.14 -1.58 9.26
CA GLN A 93 -0.45 -0.27 9.55
C GLN A 93 -0.04 0.78 8.52
N MET A 94 1.22 0.80 8.11
CA MET A 94 1.70 1.69 7.05
C MET A 94 0.96 1.40 5.72
N LEU A 95 0.77 0.13 5.38
CA LEU A 95 0.05 -0.25 4.15
C LEU A 95 -1.42 0.19 4.22
N GLU A 96 -2.11 -0.03 5.34
CA GLU A 96 -3.49 0.43 5.57
C GLU A 96 -3.61 1.95 5.44
N GLU A 97 -2.66 2.71 6.00
CA GLU A 97 -2.61 4.17 5.85
C GLU A 97 -2.44 4.60 4.38
N TYR A 98 -1.55 3.95 3.63
CA TYR A 98 -1.36 4.25 2.21
C TYR A 98 -2.60 3.92 1.37
N PHE A 99 -3.31 2.82 1.66
CA PHE A 99 -4.59 2.53 1.02
C PHE A 99 -5.64 3.59 1.37
N SER A 100 -5.69 4.02 2.64
CA SER A 100 -6.61 5.08 3.07
C SER A 100 -6.36 6.40 2.32
N PHE A 101 -5.10 6.77 2.03
CA PHE A 101 -4.78 7.93 1.17
C PHE A 101 -5.33 7.81 -0.25
N GLN A 102 -5.55 6.60 -0.74
CA GLN A 102 -6.19 6.33 -2.03
C GLN A 102 -7.72 6.21 -1.94
N GLY A 103 -8.31 6.43 -0.77
CA GLY A 103 -9.75 6.24 -0.56
C GLY A 103 -10.20 4.79 -0.52
N ILE A 104 -9.29 3.86 -0.29
CA ILE A 104 -9.52 2.41 -0.20
C ILE A 104 -9.54 2.01 1.28
N GLU A 105 -10.54 1.24 1.68
CA GLU A 105 -10.59 0.60 2.99
C GLU A 105 -9.76 -0.69 2.96
N ALA A 106 -8.63 -0.69 3.65
CA ALA A 106 -7.80 -1.89 3.78
C ALA A 106 -7.90 -2.47 5.19
N GLU A 107 -8.07 -3.78 5.28
CA GLU A 107 -8.13 -4.53 6.52
C GLU A 107 -7.06 -5.62 6.53
N SER A 108 -6.20 -5.64 7.55
CA SER A 108 -5.24 -6.73 7.74
C SER A 108 -5.84 -7.86 8.57
N ILE A 109 -5.50 -9.10 8.23
CA ILE A 109 -5.67 -10.23 9.14
C ILE A 109 -4.73 -10.01 10.33
N ASP A 110 -5.28 -9.57 11.46
CA ASP A 110 -4.49 -9.22 12.67
C ASP A 110 -4.12 -10.49 13.47
N VAL A 111 -3.46 -11.44 12.78
CA VAL A 111 -2.94 -12.68 13.34
C VAL A 111 -1.50 -12.86 12.87
N ASP A 112 -0.59 -13.14 13.80
CA ASP A 112 0.77 -13.58 13.47
C ASP A 112 0.71 -15.03 12.95
N LEU A 113 0.52 -15.16 11.62
CA LEU A 113 0.32 -16.45 10.96
C LEU A 113 1.53 -17.39 11.10
N ALA A 114 2.75 -16.86 11.20
CA ALA A 114 3.93 -17.68 11.44
C ALA A 114 3.95 -18.25 12.86
N ALA A 115 3.58 -17.44 13.85
CA ALA A 115 3.44 -17.91 15.23
C ALA A 115 2.30 -18.93 15.36
N GLU A 116 1.17 -18.67 14.70
CA GLU A 116 0.01 -19.59 14.69
C GLU A 116 0.37 -20.93 14.01
N ASN A 117 1.08 -20.87 12.88
CA ASN A 117 1.58 -22.08 12.20
C ASN A 117 2.50 -22.92 13.11
N GLN A 118 3.37 -22.26 13.86
CA GLN A 118 4.25 -22.91 14.84
C GLN A 118 3.46 -23.49 16.02
N ALA A 119 2.48 -22.76 16.55
CA ALA A 119 1.64 -23.22 17.65
C ALA A 119 0.84 -24.48 17.28
N GLN A 120 0.47 -24.61 16.00
CA GLN A 120 -0.18 -25.80 15.45
C GLN A 120 0.80 -26.94 15.12
N GLY A 121 2.10 -26.80 15.42
CA GLY A 121 3.11 -27.80 15.16
C GLY A 121 3.40 -28.04 13.66
N ARG A 122 3.04 -27.06 12.80
CA ARG A 122 3.22 -27.14 11.35
C ARG A 122 4.60 -26.66 10.91
N SER A 123 5.13 -27.27 9.85
CA SER A 123 6.38 -26.83 9.22
C SER A 123 6.18 -25.52 8.45
N HIS A 124 7.27 -24.83 8.12
CA HIS A 124 7.25 -23.63 7.29
C HIS A 124 6.53 -23.83 5.94
N SER A 125 6.71 -24.99 5.31
CA SER A 125 6.04 -25.33 4.05
C SER A 125 4.52 -25.52 4.17
N GLN A 126 3.99 -25.62 5.39
CA GLN A 126 2.56 -25.74 5.66
C GLN A 126 1.90 -24.40 6.04
N ALA A 127 2.64 -23.28 5.96
CA ALA A 127 2.15 -21.95 6.31
C ALA A 127 0.90 -21.56 5.52
N TYR A 128 0.84 -21.86 4.22
CA TYR A 128 -0.35 -21.62 3.38
C TYR A 128 -1.59 -22.35 3.91
N LYS A 129 -1.44 -23.56 4.46
CA LYS A 129 -2.55 -24.28 5.09
C LYS A 129 -3.07 -23.58 6.34
N THR A 130 -2.19 -22.96 7.12
CA THR A 130 -2.58 -22.14 8.28
C THR A 130 -3.27 -20.87 7.82
N ALA A 131 -2.65 -20.11 6.92
CA ALA A 131 -3.20 -18.86 6.40
C ALA A 131 -4.57 -19.04 5.73
N ARG A 132 -4.78 -20.17 5.02
CA ARG A 132 -6.03 -20.47 4.33
C ARG A 132 -7.25 -20.33 5.21
N THR A 133 -7.19 -20.83 6.44
CA THR A 133 -8.34 -20.76 7.38
C THR A 133 -8.73 -19.31 7.63
N PHE A 134 -7.77 -18.46 7.97
CA PHE A 134 -8.03 -17.06 8.30
C PHE A 134 -8.46 -16.25 7.07
N ILE A 135 -7.85 -16.49 5.91
CA ILE A 135 -8.23 -15.80 4.65
C ILE A 135 -9.65 -16.20 4.24
N ALA A 136 -9.95 -17.51 4.26
CA ALA A 136 -11.27 -18.02 3.87
C ALA A 136 -12.38 -17.52 4.82
N ASP A 137 -12.14 -17.48 6.12
CA ASP A 137 -13.08 -16.96 7.11
C ASP A 137 -13.39 -15.46 6.84
N LYS A 138 -12.37 -14.64 6.54
CA LYS A 138 -12.55 -13.24 6.22
C LYS A 138 -13.36 -13.04 4.94
N ILE A 139 -13.04 -13.76 3.87
CA ILE A 139 -13.76 -13.70 2.57
C ILE A 139 -15.22 -14.19 2.73
N ALA A 140 -15.47 -15.14 3.64
CA ALA A 140 -16.82 -15.63 3.90
C ALA A 140 -17.69 -14.64 4.71
N MET A 141 -17.06 -13.79 5.53
CA MET A 141 -17.75 -12.81 6.37
C MET A 141 -18.00 -11.49 5.66
N ASP A 142 -17.13 -11.11 4.74
CA ASP A 142 -17.11 -9.80 4.10
C ASP A 142 -16.76 -9.90 2.60
N GLN A 143 -17.14 -8.85 1.85
CA GLN A 143 -16.75 -8.72 0.43
C GLN A 143 -15.51 -7.84 0.31
N TYR A 144 -14.54 -8.32 -0.46
CA TYR A 144 -13.31 -7.58 -0.79
C TYR A 144 -13.18 -7.50 -2.31
N ASP A 145 -12.80 -6.32 -2.82
CA ASP A 145 -12.51 -6.11 -4.24
C ASP A 145 -11.13 -6.69 -4.61
N LEU A 146 -10.23 -6.84 -3.62
CA LEU A 146 -8.92 -7.45 -3.80
C LEU A 146 -8.44 -8.09 -2.50
N VAL A 147 -7.77 -9.24 -2.60
CA VAL A 147 -7.08 -9.92 -1.50
C VAL A 147 -5.59 -9.96 -1.81
N ILE A 148 -4.75 -9.53 -0.89
CA ILE A 148 -3.31 -9.47 -1.10
C ILE A 148 -2.59 -10.25 0.00
N ASP A 149 -1.80 -11.25 -0.38
CA ASP A 149 -0.85 -11.90 0.52
C ASP A 149 0.54 -11.30 0.31
N PHE A 150 1.01 -10.52 1.30
CA PHE A 150 2.30 -9.85 1.23
C PHE A 150 3.42 -10.74 1.70
N HIS A 151 4.45 -10.82 0.88
CA HIS A 151 5.69 -11.55 1.09
C HIS A 151 6.91 -10.66 0.86
N ARG A 152 8.06 -11.11 1.32
CA ARG A 152 9.36 -10.51 1.04
C ARG A 152 10.23 -11.54 0.32
N ASP A 153 10.70 -11.20 -0.88
CA ASP A 153 11.57 -12.06 -1.67
C ASP A 153 12.93 -12.30 -0.97
N SER A 154 13.42 -13.51 -1.01
CA SER A 154 14.77 -13.87 -0.55
C SER A 154 15.89 -13.29 -1.42
N ALA A 155 15.57 -12.75 -2.58
CA ALA A 155 16.52 -12.16 -3.52
C ALA A 155 17.24 -10.94 -2.93
N ARG A 156 18.49 -10.76 -3.40
CA ARG A 156 19.41 -9.73 -2.91
C ARG A 156 19.17 -8.39 -3.58
N LYS A 157 19.71 -7.32 -2.99
CA LYS A 157 19.58 -5.92 -3.39
C LYS A 157 19.73 -5.68 -4.90
N LYS A 158 20.68 -6.34 -5.57
CA LYS A 158 20.91 -6.21 -7.01
C LYS A 158 19.64 -6.51 -7.84
N THR A 159 18.81 -7.45 -7.37
CA THR A 159 17.57 -7.87 -8.06
C THR A 159 16.36 -7.06 -7.60
N THR A 160 16.35 -6.64 -6.33
CA THR A 160 15.16 -6.12 -5.65
C THR A 160 15.19 -4.61 -5.39
N THR A 161 16.19 -3.90 -5.90
CA THR A 161 16.26 -2.44 -5.79
C THR A 161 16.33 -1.80 -7.17
N LEU A 162 15.54 -0.75 -7.36
CA LEU A 162 15.60 0.20 -8.47
C LEU A 162 16.16 1.52 -7.95
N THR A 163 17.02 2.19 -8.73
CA THR A 163 17.37 3.58 -8.48
C THR A 163 17.01 4.39 -9.73
N GLU A 164 16.10 5.32 -9.58
CA GLU A 164 15.61 6.20 -10.64
C GLU A 164 15.66 7.65 -10.16
N GLY A 165 16.25 8.55 -10.94
CA GLY A 165 16.39 9.96 -10.59
C GLY A 165 17.13 10.21 -9.25
N GLY A 166 18.04 9.31 -8.83
CA GLY A 166 18.75 9.38 -7.56
C GLY A 166 17.93 8.89 -6.35
N VAL A 167 16.71 8.39 -6.57
CA VAL A 167 15.82 7.84 -5.54
C VAL A 167 15.78 6.32 -5.67
N SER A 168 15.93 5.60 -4.56
CA SER A 168 15.88 4.14 -4.53
C SER A 168 14.50 3.64 -4.09
N TYR A 169 14.04 2.58 -4.76
CA TYR A 169 12.78 1.88 -4.54
C TYR A 169 13.02 0.39 -4.33
N ALA A 170 12.22 -0.26 -3.50
CA ALA A 170 12.13 -1.71 -3.49
C ALA A 170 11.33 -2.17 -4.71
N LYS A 171 11.87 -3.11 -5.50
CA LYS A 171 11.14 -3.65 -6.66
C LYS A 171 10.12 -4.69 -6.20
N VAL A 172 8.97 -4.69 -6.87
CA VAL A 172 7.88 -5.64 -6.61
C VAL A 172 7.89 -6.77 -7.63
N ALA A 173 7.57 -7.99 -7.19
CA ALA A 173 7.21 -9.09 -8.06
C ALA A 173 5.86 -9.68 -7.65
N PHE A 174 5.13 -10.22 -8.61
CA PHE A 174 3.86 -10.90 -8.39
C PHE A 174 4.07 -12.39 -8.59
N VAL A 175 3.60 -13.21 -7.65
CA VAL A 175 3.67 -14.68 -7.78
C VAL A 175 2.29 -15.22 -8.09
N VAL A 176 2.18 -16.03 -9.13
CA VAL A 176 0.93 -16.70 -9.50
C VAL A 176 1.18 -18.20 -9.58
N GLY A 177 0.44 -18.96 -8.76
CA GLY A 177 0.34 -20.40 -8.84
C GLY A 177 -0.52 -20.81 -10.04
N LEU A 178 -0.07 -21.79 -10.82
CA LEU A 178 -0.80 -22.22 -12.00
C LEU A 178 -1.63 -23.51 -11.80
N GLU A 179 -1.61 -24.09 -10.58
CA GLU A 179 -2.21 -25.39 -10.27
C GLU A 179 -3.61 -25.29 -9.65
N HIS A 180 -4.38 -24.25 -9.99
CA HIS A 180 -5.78 -24.08 -9.55
C HIS A 180 -6.65 -23.44 -10.65
N PRO A 181 -7.98 -23.63 -10.62
CA PRO A 181 -8.87 -23.22 -11.72
C PRO A 181 -8.92 -21.72 -11.97
N MET A 182 -8.64 -20.88 -10.96
CA MET A 182 -8.75 -19.42 -11.06
C MET A 182 -7.46 -18.74 -11.52
N HIS A 183 -6.38 -19.46 -11.77
CA HIS A 183 -5.04 -18.90 -12.05
C HIS A 183 -5.02 -17.89 -13.21
N THR A 184 -5.87 -18.04 -14.22
CA THR A 184 -5.95 -17.09 -15.34
C THR A 184 -6.46 -15.73 -14.94
N TRP A 185 -7.37 -15.66 -13.95
CA TRP A 185 -7.86 -14.41 -13.38
C TRP A 185 -6.78 -13.72 -12.53
N ASN A 186 -6.18 -14.46 -11.60
CA ASN A 186 -5.09 -13.93 -10.76
C ASN A 186 -3.90 -13.46 -11.62
N LEU A 187 -3.58 -14.20 -12.71
CA LEU A 187 -2.55 -13.81 -13.65
C LEU A 187 -2.88 -12.50 -14.36
N SER A 188 -4.12 -12.33 -14.83
CA SER A 188 -4.57 -11.09 -15.47
C SER A 188 -4.45 -9.89 -14.54
N TYR A 189 -4.88 -10.02 -13.28
CA TYR A 189 -4.74 -8.98 -12.25
C TYR A 189 -3.28 -8.64 -11.98
N ALA A 190 -2.42 -9.66 -11.84
CA ALA A 190 -0.99 -9.49 -11.59
C ALA A 190 -0.28 -8.79 -12.77
N GLU A 191 -0.61 -9.15 -14.01
CA GLU A 191 -0.03 -8.54 -15.22
C GLU A 191 -0.47 -7.08 -15.36
N GLN A 192 -1.76 -6.76 -15.15
CA GLN A 192 -2.28 -5.40 -15.18
C GLN A 192 -1.63 -4.52 -14.09
N LEU A 193 -1.55 -5.01 -12.85
CA LEU A 193 -0.93 -4.25 -11.75
C LEU A 193 0.55 -4.04 -12.00
N SER A 194 1.27 -5.04 -12.53
CA SER A 194 2.67 -4.92 -12.94
C SER A 194 2.86 -3.83 -13.99
N GLN A 195 1.96 -3.72 -14.96
CA GLN A 195 1.98 -2.67 -15.98
C GLN A 195 1.74 -1.30 -15.36
N LEU A 196 0.68 -1.13 -14.57
CA LEU A 196 0.33 0.13 -13.90
C LEU A 196 1.48 0.64 -13.02
N MET A 197 2.14 -0.25 -12.27
CA MET A 197 3.32 0.12 -11.48
C MET A 197 4.46 0.63 -12.35
N ASN A 198 4.72 0.00 -13.50
CA ASN A 198 5.78 0.44 -14.42
C ASN A 198 5.41 1.71 -15.21
N GLU A 199 4.13 2.03 -15.34
CA GLU A 199 3.68 3.33 -15.88
C GLU A 199 3.93 4.46 -14.87
N LEU A 200 3.78 4.19 -13.57
CA LEU A 200 4.07 5.16 -12.51
C LEU A 200 5.57 5.36 -12.29
N VAL A 201 6.32 4.27 -12.18
CA VAL A 201 7.79 4.27 -11.99
C VAL A 201 8.40 3.17 -12.87
N PRO A 202 9.00 3.53 -14.01
CA PRO A 202 9.56 2.56 -14.96
C PRO A 202 10.59 1.62 -14.32
N GLY A 203 10.35 0.32 -14.40
CA GLY A 203 11.24 -0.72 -13.87
C GLY A 203 11.05 -1.07 -12.39
N ILE A 204 10.05 -0.51 -11.70
CA ILE A 204 9.73 -0.84 -10.30
C ILE A 204 9.14 -2.25 -10.18
N SER A 205 8.38 -2.71 -11.17
CA SER A 205 7.91 -4.09 -11.21
C SER A 205 8.92 -5.01 -11.88
N ARG A 206 9.11 -6.18 -11.28
CA ARG A 206 9.88 -7.30 -11.83
C ARG A 206 9.01 -8.24 -12.68
N GLY A 207 7.72 -7.91 -12.83
CA GLY A 207 6.76 -8.72 -13.55
C GLY A 207 6.17 -9.87 -12.73
N VAL A 208 5.59 -10.83 -13.44
CA VAL A 208 4.89 -11.97 -12.85
C VAL A 208 5.77 -13.21 -12.87
N ILE A 209 5.89 -13.87 -11.73
CA ILE A 209 6.58 -15.14 -11.54
C ILE A 209 5.53 -16.26 -11.49
N LYS A 210 5.46 -17.07 -12.55
CA LYS A 210 4.55 -18.21 -12.65
C LYS A 210 5.14 -19.41 -11.93
N LYS A 211 4.35 -20.10 -11.12
CA LYS A 211 4.78 -21.23 -10.28
C LYS A 211 3.92 -22.45 -10.53
N GLU A 212 4.56 -23.54 -10.97
CA GLU A 212 3.97 -24.86 -11.16
C GLU A 212 5.03 -25.96 -11.00
N GLY A 213 4.61 -27.19 -10.76
CA GLY A 213 5.47 -28.37 -10.71
C GLY A 213 6.02 -28.67 -9.32
N GLU A 214 6.99 -29.59 -9.29
CA GLU A 214 7.55 -30.07 -8.04
C GLU A 214 8.26 -28.98 -7.23
N ARG A 215 8.14 -29.05 -5.88
CA ARG A 215 8.81 -28.18 -4.90
C ARG A 215 8.28 -26.74 -4.81
N VAL A 216 7.13 -26.44 -5.38
CA VAL A 216 6.39 -25.21 -5.18
C VAL A 216 5.00 -25.55 -4.62
N ASP A 217 4.32 -24.56 -3.99
CA ASP A 217 2.94 -24.76 -3.54
C ASP A 217 1.99 -24.88 -4.73
N GLY A 218 2.23 -24.09 -5.79
CA GLY A 218 1.45 -24.10 -7.04
C GLY A 218 0.07 -23.46 -6.96
N ILE A 219 -0.45 -23.21 -5.76
CA ILE A 219 -1.81 -22.68 -5.49
C ILE A 219 -1.75 -21.35 -4.72
N TYR A 220 -0.94 -21.27 -3.64
CA TYR A 220 -0.74 -20.07 -2.80
C TYR A 220 -2.05 -19.46 -2.28
N ASN A 221 -3.06 -20.29 -1.97
CA ASN A 221 -4.42 -19.87 -1.58
C ASN A 221 -5.15 -19.01 -2.64
N GLN A 222 -4.59 -18.80 -3.81
CA GLN A 222 -5.18 -17.97 -4.87
C GLN A 222 -6.46 -18.58 -5.47
N ASP A 223 -6.76 -19.81 -5.16
CA ASP A 223 -8.03 -20.48 -5.47
C ASP A 223 -9.19 -20.00 -4.56
N LEU A 224 -8.93 -19.16 -3.54
CA LEU A 224 -9.96 -18.59 -2.68
C LEU A 224 -10.69 -17.39 -3.31
N SER A 225 -10.01 -16.63 -4.16
CA SER A 225 -10.61 -15.52 -4.90
C SER A 225 -9.95 -15.32 -6.27
N LYS A 226 -10.74 -14.92 -7.25
CA LYS A 226 -10.24 -14.49 -8.58
C LYS A 226 -9.39 -13.22 -8.48
N GLU A 227 -9.70 -12.38 -7.52
CA GLU A 227 -9.06 -11.12 -7.22
C GLU A 227 -8.00 -11.27 -6.10
N MET A 228 -7.30 -12.41 -6.04
CA MET A 228 -6.24 -12.64 -5.05
C MET A 228 -4.86 -12.56 -5.68
N LEU A 229 -3.97 -11.80 -5.06
CA LEU A 229 -2.58 -11.61 -5.46
C LEU A 229 -1.61 -12.00 -4.35
N LEU A 230 -0.49 -12.61 -4.72
CA LEU A 230 0.69 -12.73 -3.86
C LEU A 230 1.74 -11.74 -4.34
N ILE A 231 2.16 -10.85 -3.45
CA ILE A 231 3.07 -9.74 -3.75
C ILE A 231 4.37 -9.89 -2.96
N GLU A 232 5.48 -10.04 -3.66
CA GLU A 232 6.82 -9.92 -3.11
C GLU A 232 7.19 -8.42 -3.02
N LEU A 233 7.01 -7.82 -1.85
CA LEU A 233 7.32 -6.42 -1.61
C LEU A 233 8.82 -6.26 -1.30
N GLY A 234 9.61 -6.03 -2.34
CA GLY A 234 11.06 -5.96 -2.25
C GLY A 234 11.72 -7.29 -1.91
N GLY A 235 12.95 -7.23 -1.43
CA GLY A 235 13.75 -8.38 -1.04
C GLY A 235 14.49 -8.15 0.27
N ILE A 236 15.25 -9.15 0.67
CA ILE A 236 15.87 -9.27 2.00
C ILE A 236 16.77 -8.08 2.40
N ASP A 237 17.31 -7.35 1.44
CA ASP A 237 18.25 -6.24 1.67
C ASP A 237 17.60 -4.84 1.49
N ASN A 238 16.29 -4.73 1.28
CA ASN A 238 15.64 -3.44 1.13
C ASN A 238 15.50 -2.70 2.46
N THR A 239 15.60 -1.37 2.39
CA THR A 239 15.47 -0.48 3.55
C THR A 239 14.01 -0.08 3.77
N GLU A 240 13.72 0.48 4.94
CA GLU A 240 12.38 0.97 5.28
C GLU A 240 11.94 2.10 4.34
N GLU A 241 12.86 3.00 3.96
CA GLU A 241 12.56 4.09 3.04
C GLU A 241 12.27 3.60 1.61
N GLU A 242 12.97 2.55 1.15
CA GLU A 242 12.72 1.92 -0.15
C GLU A 242 11.32 1.29 -0.18
N LEU A 243 10.94 0.58 0.90
CA LEU A 243 9.62 -0.04 1.05
C LEU A 243 8.51 1.00 1.14
N THR A 244 8.70 2.05 1.93
CA THR A 244 7.74 3.15 2.09
C THR A 244 7.41 3.80 0.75
N ARG A 245 8.43 4.16 -0.04
CA ARG A 245 8.23 4.73 -1.38
C ARG A 245 7.51 3.78 -2.33
N THR A 246 7.88 2.51 -2.29
CA THR A 246 7.25 1.49 -3.13
C THR A 246 5.82 1.22 -2.74
N SER A 247 5.49 1.23 -1.44
CA SER A 247 4.13 1.07 -0.95
C SER A 247 3.21 2.19 -1.44
N ALA A 248 3.70 3.43 -1.50
CA ALA A 248 2.93 4.54 -2.07
C ALA A 248 2.60 4.32 -3.55
N VAL A 249 3.59 3.89 -4.36
CA VAL A 249 3.39 3.57 -5.78
C VAL A 249 2.46 2.37 -5.96
N LEU A 250 2.61 1.33 -5.13
CA LEU A 250 1.79 0.11 -5.19
C LEU A 250 0.31 0.42 -4.90
N THR A 251 0.02 1.17 -3.85
CA THR A 251 -1.37 1.50 -3.48
C THR A 251 -2.02 2.43 -4.49
N GLU A 252 -1.27 3.37 -5.11
CA GLU A 252 -1.76 4.17 -6.23
C GLU A 252 -2.07 3.29 -7.46
N ALA A 253 -1.21 2.34 -7.80
CA ALA A 253 -1.45 1.41 -8.91
C ALA A 253 -2.67 0.52 -8.65
N ILE A 254 -2.87 0.06 -7.40
CA ILE A 254 -4.04 -0.73 -7.01
C ILE A 254 -5.31 0.11 -7.11
N SER A 255 -5.30 1.38 -6.69
CA SER A 255 -6.45 2.27 -6.87
C SER A 255 -6.86 2.37 -8.33
N LYS A 256 -5.89 2.62 -9.23
CA LYS A 256 -6.16 2.65 -10.68
C LYS A 256 -6.69 1.32 -11.22
N LEU A 257 -6.17 0.19 -10.73
CA LEU A 257 -6.66 -1.13 -11.11
C LEU A 257 -8.13 -1.32 -10.71
N LEU A 258 -8.48 -0.98 -9.47
CA LEU A 258 -9.83 -1.15 -8.94
C LEU A 258 -10.84 -0.18 -9.56
N ASP A 259 -10.41 1.00 -9.99
CA ASP A 259 -11.25 1.98 -10.68
C ASP A 259 -11.56 1.58 -12.14
N SER A 260 -10.78 0.66 -12.71
CA SER A 260 -10.92 0.19 -14.08
C SER A 260 -11.82 -1.05 -14.22
N GLN A 261 -12.26 -1.63 -13.08
CA GLN A 261 -13.15 -2.81 -13.02
C GLN A 261 -14.61 -2.37 -12.93
#